data_39ddc255de5418ac4bce91ffa6ba3bc7
#
_entry.id   39ddc255de5418ac4bce91ffa6ba3bc7
#
_cell.length_a   1.000
_cell.length_b   1.000
_cell.length_c   1.000
_cell.angle_alpha   90.00
_cell.angle_beta   90.00
_cell.angle_gamma   90.00
#
_symmetry.space_group_name_H-M   'P 1'
#
loop_
_entity.id
_entity.type
_entity.pdbx_description
1 polymer ?
#
loop_
_entity_poly.entity_id
_entity_poly.type
_entity_poly.pdbx_seq_one_letter_code
_entity_poly.pdbx_strand_id
1 'polypeptide(L)'
;MVNLGTPDAPDEGSIRRYLKQFLSDPRVVNLPRWLWLSILNLIILRVRPPKLVAKYKLVWGTKDGPIRNITNALAKRVSSLIPGVPVVTAMTYGNPSMSNALRQVSDAERIIVLPLFPQYAGATTGAVQDALEQALANSTGRYMIDFVDEYHTHPGYIDALAVSVEKSKAYRDGTPRLVFSFHGIPKAQADSGDPYPLQCQTTASLVATRLNLPKDRWMLTFQSRFGPAEWLTPYTDITMGALPDQGIHDVLVVCPGFSVDCLETIEEIKILNRDIFLAAGGERFTYVKALNASWDHTNVILDIINKYQK
;
A
#
# COMPACT_ATOMS: atom_id res chain seq x y z
N MET A 1 -0.12 -4.63 13.97
CA MET A 1 -0.13 -3.85 12.71
C MET A 1 0.26 -4.77 11.57
N VAL A 2 -0.50 -4.80 10.47
CA VAL A 2 -0.30 -5.76 9.36
C VAL A 2 -0.07 -5.01 8.06
N ASN A 3 0.93 -5.44 7.27
CA ASN A 3 1.18 -4.91 5.93
C ASN A 3 1.28 -6.06 4.92
N LEU A 4 1.34 -5.74 3.62
CA LEU A 4 1.33 -6.74 2.54
C LEU A 4 2.48 -7.74 2.66
N GLY A 5 3.67 -7.22 2.86
CA GLY A 5 4.89 -8.02 2.93
C GLY A 5 5.88 -7.73 1.81
N THR A 6 7.01 -8.41 1.87
CA THR A 6 8.14 -8.24 0.96
C THR A 6 8.99 -9.52 0.97
N PRO A 7 9.80 -9.79 -0.05
CA PRO A 7 10.81 -10.86 0.02
C PRO A 7 11.72 -10.70 1.23
N ASP A 8 12.36 -11.80 1.68
CA ASP A 8 13.32 -11.74 2.80
C ASP A 8 14.65 -11.10 2.40
N ALA A 9 15.00 -11.17 1.11
CA ALA A 9 16.20 -10.57 0.53
C ALA A 9 15.95 -10.20 -0.94
N PRO A 10 16.74 -9.28 -1.53
CA PRO A 10 16.62 -8.87 -2.92
C PRO A 10 17.32 -9.87 -3.87
N ASP A 11 17.09 -11.17 -3.65
CA ASP A 11 17.60 -12.28 -4.45
C ASP A 11 16.45 -13.07 -5.09
N GLU A 12 16.79 -13.84 -6.13
CA GLU A 12 15.82 -14.58 -6.91
C GLU A 12 15.04 -15.60 -6.08
N GLY A 13 15.71 -16.31 -5.15
CA GLY A 13 15.10 -17.34 -4.32
C GLY A 13 14.07 -16.76 -3.36
N SER A 14 14.42 -15.68 -2.68
CA SER A 14 13.54 -14.96 -1.75
C SER A 14 12.35 -14.33 -2.48
N ILE A 15 12.58 -13.71 -3.64
CA ILE A 15 11.52 -13.15 -4.48
C ILE A 15 10.58 -14.26 -4.98
N ARG A 16 11.11 -15.41 -5.38
CA ARG A 16 10.29 -16.55 -5.83
C ARG A 16 9.40 -17.08 -4.71
N ARG A 17 9.91 -17.25 -3.49
CA ARG A 17 9.11 -17.68 -2.33
C ARG A 17 7.99 -16.69 -2.02
N TYR A 18 8.30 -15.41 -1.96
CA TYR A 18 7.34 -14.35 -1.74
C TYR A 18 6.24 -14.32 -2.83
N LEU A 19 6.63 -14.29 -4.11
CA LEU A 19 5.68 -14.31 -5.22
C LEU A 19 4.82 -15.57 -5.24
N LYS A 20 5.38 -16.73 -4.87
CA LYS A 20 4.61 -17.97 -4.77
C LYS A 20 3.50 -17.85 -3.74
N GLN A 21 3.79 -17.33 -2.56
CA GLN A 21 2.79 -17.13 -1.51
C GLN A 21 1.75 -16.09 -1.95
N PHE A 22 2.19 -14.90 -2.37
CA PHE A 22 1.35 -13.79 -2.77
C PHE A 22 0.40 -14.14 -3.94
N LEU A 23 0.94 -14.67 -5.02
CA LEU A 23 0.17 -14.98 -6.22
C LEU A 23 -0.61 -16.31 -6.12
N SER A 24 -0.37 -17.11 -5.10
CA SER A 24 -1.21 -18.29 -4.83
C SER A 24 -2.51 -17.94 -4.12
N ASP A 25 -2.66 -16.73 -3.61
CA ASP A 25 -3.86 -16.31 -2.90
C ASP A 25 -5.01 -16.07 -3.91
N PRO A 26 -6.18 -16.73 -3.71
CA PRO A 26 -7.35 -16.53 -4.58
C PRO A 26 -7.92 -15.11 -4.51
N ARG A 27 -7.71 -14.38 -3.42
CA ARG A 27 -8.12 -12.97 -3.33
C ARG A 27 -7.26 -12.06 -4.22
N VAL A 28 -6.00 -12.46 -4.49
CA VAL A 28 -5.09 -11.71 -5.37
C VAL A 28 -5.29 -12.09 -6.83
N VAL A 29 -5.43 -13.41 -7.11
CA VAL A 29 -5.67 -13.91 -8.47
C VAL A 29 -6.88 -14.83 -8.47
N ASN A 30 -8.00 -14.29 -8.92
CA ASN A 30 -9.28 -15.00 -9.00
C ASN A 30 -9.40 -15.72 -10.36
N LEU A 31 -8.63 -16.80 -10.53
CA LEU A 31 -8.70 -17.71 -11.67
C LEU A 31 -8.91 -19.14 -11.18
N PRO A 32 -9.44 -20.06 -12.04
CA PRO A 32 -9.56 -21.47 -11.68
C PRO A 32 -8.23 -22.01 -11.15
N ARG A 33 -8.21 -22.52 -9.92
CA ARG A 33 -6.99 -22.86 -9.16
C ARG A 33 -6.04 -23.78 -9.92
N TRP A 34 -6.56 -24.84 -10.54
CA TRP A 34 -5.76 -25.82 -11.27
C TRP A 34 -5.02 -25.18 -12.46
N LEU A 35 -5.68 -24.25 -13.18
CA LEU A 35 -5.09 -23.54 -14.29
C LEU A 35 -4.04 -22.53 -13.82
N TRP A 36 -4.44 -21.68 -12.84
CA TRP A 36 -3.57 -20.64 -12.33
C TRP A 36 -2.31 -21.17 -11.66
N LEU A 37 -2.43 -22.18 -10.80
CA LEU A 37 -1.26 -22.76 -10.11
C LEU A 37 -0.28 -23.40 -11.10
N SER A 38 -0.76 -23.96 -12.21
CA SER A 38 0.10 -24.46 -13.28
C SER A 38 0.86 -23.32 -13.95
N ILE A 39 0.19 -22.25 -14.36
CA ILE A 39 0.81 -21.06 -14.94
C ILE A 39 1.80 -20.42 -13.96
N LEU A 40 1.39 -20.26 -12.70
CA LEU A 40 2.23 -19.70 -11.66
C LEU A 40 3.54 -20.46 -11.51
N ASN A 41 3.49 -21.79 -11.32
CA ASN A 41 4.69 -22.58 -11.01
C ASN A 41 5.56 -22.83 -12.25
N LEU A 42 4.96 -23.03 -13.43
CA LEU A 42 5.70 -23.37 -14.64
C LEU A 42 6.26 -22.15 -15.38
N ILE A 43 5.59 -21.00 -15.29
CA ILE A 43 5.94 -19.80 -16.07
C ILE A 43 6.33 -18.64 -15.15
N ILE A 44 5.38 -18.15 -14.33
CA ILE A 44 5.54 -16.89 -13.61
C ILE A 44 6.73 -16.94 -12.64
N LEU A 45 6.82 -17.99 -11.83
CA LEU A 45 7.89 -18.14 -10.83
C LEU A 45 9.28 -18.46 -11.44
N ARG A 46 9.35 -18.69 -12.74
CA ARG A 46 10.63 -18.84 -13.47
C ARG A 46 11.06 -17.54 -14.14
N VAL A 47 10.09 -16.77 -14.66
CA VAL A 47 10.37 -15.59 -15.50
C VAL A 47 10.41 -14.28 -14.69
N ARG A 48 9.49 -14.09 -13.71
CA ARG A 48 9.39 -12.84 -12.98
C ARG A 48 10.48 -12.61 -11.92
N PRO A 49 10.88 -13.60 -11.08
CA PRO A 49 11.85 -13.36 -10.02
C PRO A 49 13.18 -12.77 -10.53
N PRO A 50 13.85 -13.29 -11.57
CA PRO A 50 15.10 -12.71 -12.07
C PRO A 50 14.95 -11.24 -12.49
N LYS A 51 13.82 -10.89 -13.13
CA LYS A 51 13.54 -9.52 -13.60
C LYS A 51 13.31 -8.54 -12.45
N LEU A 52 12.83 -9.02 -11.31
CA LEU A 52 12.55 -8.18 -10.14
C LEU A 52 13.78 -7.96 -9.24
N VAL A 53 14.83 -8.77 -9.35
CA VAL A 53 16.05 -8.62 -8.52
C VAL A 53 16.62 -7.21 -8.60
N ALA A 54 16.78 -6.67 -9.81
CA ALA A 54 17.33 -5.31 -10.00
C ALA A 54 16.42 -4.25 -9.36
N LYS A 55 15.11 -4.38 -9.52
CA LYS A 55 14.12 -3.45 -8.94
C LYS A 55 14.13 -3.50 -7.41
N TYR A 56 14.16 -4.69 -6.82
CA TYR A 56 14.27 -4.82 -5.36
C TYR A 56 15.60 -4.29 -4.85
N LYS A 57 16.73 -4.57 -5.50
CA LYS A 57 18.04 -4.01 -5.13
C LYS A 57 18.05 -2.47 -5.14
N LEU A 58 17.35 -1.85 -6.08
CA LEU A 58 17.27 -0.40 -6.20
C LEU A 58 16.57 0.27 -5.00
N VAL A 59 15.57 -0.39 -4.43
CA VAL A 59 14.78 0.15 -3.30
C VAL A 59 15.21 -0.42 -1.95
N TRP A 60 16.11 -1.41 -1.94
CA TRP A 60 16.54 -2.11 -0.72
C TRP A 60 17.42 -1.22 0.14
N GLY A 61 17.10 -1.13 1.42
CA GLY A 61 17.94 -0.45 2.40
C GLY A 61 19.15 -1.30 2.82
N THR A 62 19.87 -0.85 3.84
CA THR A 62 21.07 -1.55 4.34
C THR A 62 20.78 -2.90 4.98
N LYS A 63 19.58 -3.10 5.52
CA LYS A 63 19.23 -4.32 6.26
C LYS A 63 17.98 -5.02 5.74
N ASP A 64 17.02 -4.27 5.13
CA ASP A 64 15.72 -4.79 4.77
C ASP A 64 15.04 -3.99 3.65
N GLY A 65 13.99 -4.57 3.05
CA GLY A 65 13.11 -3.87 2.13
C GLY A 65 12.32 -2.75 2.81
N PRO A 66 11.95 -1.69 2.06
CA PRO A 66 11.34 -0.49 2.65
C PRO A 66 10.07 -0.80 3.43
N ILE A 67 9.16 -1.62 2.89
CA ILE A 67 7.87 -1.90 3.51
C ILE A 67 8.03 -2.50 4.93
N ARG A 68 8.90 -3.49 5.12
CA ARG A 68 9.12 -4.12 6.43
C ARG A 68 9.88 -3.20 7.38
N ASN A 69 10.92 -2.55 6.88
CA ASN A 69 11.74 -1.64 7.69
C ASN A 69 10.92 -0.46 8.21
N ILE A 70 10.11 0.17 7.35
CA ILE A 70 9.29 1.34 7.71
C ILE A 70 8.11 0.92 8.60
N THR A 71 7.47 -0.22 8.32
CA THR A 71 6.41 -0.75 9.19
C THR A 71 6.92 -1.01 10.61
N ASN A 72 8.10 -1.61 10.74
CA ASN A 72 8.74 -1.82 12.05
C ASN A 72 9.09 -0.51 12.76
N ALA A 73 9.56 0.49 12.02
CA ALA A 73 9.85 1.81 12.58
C ALA A 73 8.56 2.51 13.07
N LEU A 74 7.48 2.40 12.32
CA LEU A 74 6.16 2.92 12.72
C LEU A 74 5.65 2.20 13.98
N ALA A 75 5.70 0.87 14.00
CA ALA A 75 5.28 0.09 15.16
C ALA A 75 6.09 0.42 16.42
N LYS A 76 7.40 0.58 16.30
CA LYS A 76 8.27 0.99 17.41
C LYS A 76 7.87 2.38 17.94
N ARG A 77 7.54 3.32 17.07
CA ARG A 77 7.10 4.66 17.47
C ARG A 77 5.74 4.62 18.16
N VAL A 78 4.78 3.88 17.61
CA VAL A 78 3.47 3.69 18.26
C VAL A 78 3.66 3.06 19.64
N SER A 79 4.44 1.98 19.76
CA SER A 79 4.72 1.29 21.03
C SER A 79 5.31 2.22 22.09
N SER A 80 6.16 3.18 21.69
CA SER A 80 6.76 4.14 22.65
C SER A 80 5.74 5.12 23.25
N LEU A 81 4.56 5.24 22.65
CA LEU A 81 3.50 6.17 23.08
C LEU A 81 2.34 5.49 23.82
N ILE A 82 2.31 4.15 23.82
CA ILE A 82 1.31 3.35 24.54
C ILE A 82 2.03 2.33 25.45
N PRO A 83 2.69 2.78 26.51
CA PRO A 83 3.46 1.91 27.40
C PRO A 83 2.55 0.82 27.99
N GLY A 84 3.07 -0.38 28.11
CA GLY A 84 2.32 -1.54 28.62
C GLY A 84 1.46 -2.26 27.57
N VAL A 85 1.30 -1.73 26.35
CA VAL A 85 0.60 -2.39 25.25
C VAL A 85 1.61 -2.92 24.24
N PRO A 86 1.74 -4.24 24.05
CA PRO A 86 2.62 -4.82 23.04
C PRO A 86 2.15 -4.42 21.62
N VAL A 87 3.06 -3.85 20.81
CA VAL A 87 2.80 -3.54 19.40
C VAL A 87 3.70 -4.40 18.55
N VAL A 88 3.10 -5.35 17.81
CA VAL A 88 3.82 -6.29 16.94
C VAL A 88 3.45 -6.03 15.48
N THR A 89 4.34 -6.42 14.58
CA THR A 89 4.11 -6.34 13.14
C THR A 89 3.90 -7.72 12.55
N ALA A 90 3.04 -7.81 11.54
CA ALA A 90 2.85 -8.98 10.71
C ALA A 90 2.83 -8.59 9.24
N MET A 91 3.15 -9.54 8.39
CA MET A 91 3.00 -9.44 6.94
C MET A 91 1.96 -10.46 6.48
N THR A 92 1.11 -10.06 5.54
CA THR A 92 0.14 -10.98 4.92
C THR A 92 0.91 -12.07 4.18
N TYR A 93 1.99 -11.69 3.49
CA TYR A 93 2.87 -12.59 2.74
C TYR A 93 4.32 -12.37 3.16
N GLY A 94 5.05 -13.47 3.40
CA GLY A 94 6.44 -13.43 3.88
C GLY A 94 6.55 -13.31 5.40
N ASN A 95 7.57 -12.62 5.87
CA ASN A 95 7.94 -12.55 7.29
C ASN A 95 7.95 -11.13 7.85
N PRO A 96 7.59 -10.96 9.16
CA PRO A 96 7.04 -11.97 10.07
C PRO A 96 5.60 -12.34 9.70
N SER A 97 5.26 -13.63 9.75
CA SER A 97 3.91 -14.10 9.43
C SER A 97 2.89 -13.74 10.52
N MET A 98 1.60 -13.80 10.20
CA MET A 98 0.52 -13.59 11.16
C MET A 98 0.63 -14.54 12.37
N SER A 99 0.93 -15.82 12.14
CA SER A 99 1.15 -16.79 13.23
C SER A 99 2.35 -16.41 14.11
N ASN A 100 3.41 -15.84 13.53
CA ASN A 100 4.57 -15.38 14.32
C ASN A 100 4.20 -14.18 15.20
N ALA A 101 3.39 -13.25 14.68
CA ALA A 101 2.91 -12.10 15.44
C ALA A 101 1.99 -12.53 16.59
N LEU A 102 1.03 -13.45 16.35
CA LEU A 102 0.16 -13.97 17.40
C LEU A 102 0.93 -14.63 18.54
N ARG A 103 2.00 -15.39 18.24
CA ARG A 103 2.83 -15.98 19.30
C ARG A 103 3.52 -14.94 20.20
N GLN A 104 3.83 -13.76 19.69
CA GLN A 104 4.44 -12.68 20.47
C GLN A 104 3.47 -12.00 21.43
N VAL A 105 2.17 -12.20 21.22
CA VAL A 105 1.08 -11.64 22.05
C VAL A 105 0.17 -12.74 22.57
N SER A 106 0.73 -13.94 22.82
CA SER A 106 -0.02 -15.13 23.26
C SER A 106 -0.79 -14.92 24.56
N ASP A 107 -0.32 -14.04 25.42
CA ASP A 107 -0.90 -13.76 26.75
C ASP A 107 -1.95 -12.63 26.71
N ALA A 108 -2.19 -12.05 25.53
CA ALA A 108 -3.20 -11.00 25.38
C ALA A 108 -4.61 -11.60 25.39
N GLU A 109 -5.53 -10.99 26.13
CA GLU A 109 -6.96 -11.33 26.07
C GLU A 109 -7.66 -10.67 24.88
N ARG A 110 -7.21 -9.46 24.51
CA ARG A 110 -7.78 -8.65 23.42
C ARG A 110 -6.68 -8.20 22.47
N ILE A 111 -6.92 -8.34 21.17
CA ILE A 111 -5.97 -7.96 20.12
C ILE A 111 -6.67 -7.04 19.12
N ILE A 112 -6.11 -5.86 18.90
CA ILE A 112 -6.52 -4.96 17.82
C ILE A 112 -5.66 -5.28 16.61
N VAL A 113 -6.28 -5.72 15.52
CA VAL A 113 -5.62 -5.98 14.24
C VAL A 113 -5.83 -4.80 13.31
N LEU A 114 -4.75 -4.09 12.98
CA LEU A 114 -4.78 -2.92 12.12
C LEU A 114 -4.03 -3.20 10.81
N PRO A 115 -4.73 -3.51 9.72
CA PRO A 115 -4.15 -3.50 8.39
C PRO A 115 -3.70 -2.09 7.99
N LEU A 116 -2.50 -1.97 7.44
CA LEU A 116 -1.96 -0.68 6.98
C LEU A 116 -2.43 -0.35 5.54
N PHE A 117 -3.71 -0.61 5.30
CA PHE A 117 -4.42 -0.31 4.06
C PHE A 117 -5.60 0.62 4.39
N PRO A 118 -5.49 1.92 4.09
CA PRO A 118 -6.55 2.87 4.45
C PRO A 118 -7.87 2.57 3.74
N GLN A 119 -7.81 2.14 2.48
CA GLN A 119 -8.96 1.70 1.69
C GLN A 119 -9.08 0.17 1.77
N TYR A 120 -10.29 -0.32 1.98
CA TYR A 120 -10.58 -1.75 1.90
C TYR A 120 -10.46 -2.24 0.45
N ALA A 121 -9.80 -3.37 0.28
CA ALA A 121 -9.88 -4.19 -0.93
C ALA A 121 -9.85 -5.67 -0.53
N GLY A 122 -10.56 -6.51 -1.27
CA GLY A 122 -10.54 -7.95 -1.04
C GLY A 122 -9.13 -8.54 -1.10
N ALA A 123 -8.29 -8.04 -2.01
CA ALA A 123 -6.89 -8.48 -2.20
C ALA A 123 -5.92 -7.98 -1.11
N THR A 124 -6.31 -7.04 -0.25
CA THR A 124 -5.48 -6.50 0.84
C THR A 124 -6.10 -6.77 2.20
N THR A 125 -7.06 -5.95 2.64
CA THR A 125 -7.69 -6.11 3.95
C THR A 125 -8.40 -7.46 4.08
N GLY A 126 -9.10 -7.93 3.04
CA GLY A 126 -9.70 -9.24 3.03
C GLY A 126 -8.68 -10.38 3.14
N ALA A 127 -7.52 -10.27 2.47
CA ALA A 127 -6.44 -11.25 2.59
C ALA A 127 -5.81 -11.26 3.99
N VAL A 128 -5.73 -10.09 4.66
CA VAL A 128 -5.30 -10.02 6.09
C VAL A 128 -6.28 -10.75 6.98
N GLN A 129 -7.58 -10.61 6.73
CA GLN A 129 -8.62 -11.29 7.51
C GLN A 129 -8.50 -12.81 7.37
N ASP A 130 -8.36 -13.32 6.15
CA ASP A 130 -8.18 -14.76 5.91
C ASP A 130 -6.89 -15.28 6.58
N ALA A 131 -5.79 -14.53 6.50
CA ALA A 131 -4.53 -14.88 7.15
C ALA A 131 -4.63 -14.89 8.68
N LEU A 132 -5.40 -13.97 9.26
CA LEU A 132 -5.70 -13.93 10.69
C LEU A 132 -6.54 -15.13 11.11
N GLU A 133 -7.63 -15.42 10.41
CA GLU A 133 -8.51 -16.57 10.68
C GLU A 133 -7.72 -17.88 10.63
N GLN A 134 -6.88 -18.07 9.62
CA GLN A 134 -6.01 -19.23 9.50
C GLN A 134 -5.01 -19.33 10.67
N ALA A 135 -4.43 -18.20 11.09
CA ALA A 135 -3.49 -18.18 12.20
C ALA A 135 -4.18 -18.46 13.55
N LEU A 136 -5.39 -17.94 13.75
CA LEU A 136 -6.22 -18.21 14.95
C LEU A 136 -6.65 -19.68 15.03
N ALA A 137 -7.04 -20.29 13.91
CA ALA A 137 -7.42 -21.71 13.86
C ALA A 137 -6.27 -22.64 14.27
N ASN A 138 -5.02 -22.20 14.11
CA ASN A 138 -3.82 -22.93 14.51
C ASN A 138 -3.23 -22.46 15.85
N SER A 139 -3.92 -21.57 16.57
CA SER A 139 -3.51 -21.05 17.88
C SER A 139 -4.28 -21.76 19.00
N THR A 140 -3.64 -21.91 20.15
CA THR A 140 -4.29 -22.39 21.38
C THR A 140 -4.89 -21.24 22.22
N GLY A 141 -4.52 -20.00 21.91
CA GLY A 141 -5.01 -18.82 22.60
C GLY A 141 -6.48 -18.52 22.24
N ARG A 142 -7.19 -17.93 23.21
CA ARG A 142 -8.54 -17.39 23.01
C ARG A 142 -8.43 -15.86 23.09
N TYR A 143 -8.70 -15.20 21.99
CA TYR A 143 -8.55 -13.75 21.87
C TYR A 143 -9.88 -13.11 21.54
N MET A 144 -10.17 -11.96 22.14
CA MET A 144 -11.14 -11.02 21.62
C MET A 144 -10.44 -10.21 20.51
N ILE A 145 -10.95 -10.25 19.28
CA ILE A 145 -10.35 -9.60 18.13
C ILE A 145 -11.17 -8.37 17.74
N ASP A 146 -10.51 -7.22 17.72
CA ASP A 146 -11.00 -6.02 17.07
C ASP A 146 -10.24 -5.86 15.75
N PHE A 147 -10.96 -5.93 14.64
CA PHE A 147 -10.38 -5.79 13.31
C PHE A 147 -10.74 -4.44 12.70
N VAL A 148 -9.74 -3.70 12.24
CA VAL A 148 -9.93 -2.41 11.57
C VAL A 148 -10.06 -2.66 10.07
N ASP A 149 -11.27 -2.58 9.54
CA ASP A 149 -11.54 -2.86 8.12
C ASP A 149 -10.98 -1.77 7.19
N GLU A 150 -11.13 -0.51 7.60
CA GLU A 150 -10.75 0.65 6.79
C GLU A 150 -10.58 1.91 7.65
N TYR A 151 -9.88 2.91 7.10
CA TYR A 151 -9.79 4.24 7.71
C TYR A 151 -9.60 5.36 6.65
N HIS A 152 -10.09 5.11 5.43
CA HIS A 152 -9.92 5.97 4.26
C HIS A 152 -10.55 7.36 4.39
N THR A 153 -11.53 7.54 5.29
CA THR A 153 -12.17 8.83 5.60
C THR A 153 -11.75 9.39 6.95
N HIS A 154 -10.83 8.72 7.67
CA HIS A 154 -10.43 9.15 9.01
C HIS A 154 -9.86 10.59 8.96
N PRO A 155 -10.43 11.57 9.73
CA PRO A 155 -10.05 12.99 9.60
C PRO A 155 -8.54 13.23 9.76
N GLY A 156 -7.92 12.60 10.78
CA GLY A 156 -6.48 12.69 10.99
C GLY A 156 -5.66 12.13 9.83
N TYR A 157 -6.15 11.07 9.15
CA TYR A 157 -5.49 10.51 7.97
C TYR A 157 -5.57 11.46 6.76
N ILE A 158 -6.73 12.04 6.51
CA ILE A 158 -6.93 13.04 5.46
C ILE A 158 -6.06 14.26 5.71
N ASP A 159 -6.03 14.76 6.95
CA ASP A 159 -5.18 15.90 7.34
C ASP A 159 -3.69 15.57 7.19
N ALA A 160 -3.23 14.40 7.63
CA ALA A 160 -1.84 13.97 7.48
C ALA A 160 -1.40 13.93 6.01
N LEU A 161 -2.25 13.44 5.11
CA LEU A 161 -2.00 13.46 3.65
C LEU A 161 -1.93 14.90 3.12
N ALA A 162 -2.87 15.75 3.46
CA ALA A 162 -2.89 17.15 3.03
C ALA A 162 -1.64 17.90 3.52
N VAL A 163 -1.28 17.73 4.80
CA VAL A 163 -0.06 18.31 5.39
C VAL A 163 1.20 17.80 4.68
N SER A 164 1.25 16.53 4.27
CA SER A 164 2.39 16.00 3.52
C SER A 164 2.55 16.67 2.15
N VAL A 165 1.44 17.00 1.49
CA VAL A 165 1.42 17.77 0.23
C VAL A 165 1.85 19.21 0.49
N GLU A 166 1.30 19.90 1.50
CA GLU A 166 1.63 21.28 1.88
C GLU A 166 3.11 21.44 2.26
N LYS A 167 3.73 20.42 2.89
CA LYS A 167 5.17 20.39 3.21
C LYS A 167 6.07 20.27 1.97
N SER A 168 5.54 19.84 0.83
CA SER A 168 6.31 19.73 -0.40
C SER A 168 6.71 21.10 -0.93
N LYS A 169 8.01 21.28 -1.24
CA LYS A 169 8.50 22.52 -1.83
C LYS A 169 7.81 22.83 -3.15
N ALA A 170 7.59 21.84 -4.00
CA ALA A 170 6.91 22.02 -5.28
C ALA A 170 5.49 22.57 -5.13
N TYR A 171 4.76 22.17 -4.08
CA TYR A 171 3.42 22.67 -3.79
C TYR A 171 3.45 24.12 -3.27
N ARG A 172 4.42 24.46 -2.41
CA ARG A 172 4.55 25.82 -1.84
C ARG A 172 5.02 26.86 -2.86
N ASP A 173 5.94 26.46 -3.75
CA ASP A 173 6.61 27.35 -4.68
C ASP A 173 5.92 27.40 -6.05
N GLY A 174 4.86 26.64 -6.25
CA GLY A 174 4.20 26.53 -7.55
C GLY A 174 2.77 26.05 -7.47
N THR A 175 2.24 25.72 -8.63
CA THR A 175 0.87 25.25 -8.78
C THR A 175 0.82 23.93 -9.56
N PRO A 176 1.52 22.86 -9.08
CA PRO A 176 1.53 21.60 -9.79
C PRO A 176 0.13 20.99 -9.90
N ARG A 177 -0.09 20.15 -10.92
CA ARG A 177 -1.25 19.26 -10.96
C ARG A 177 -1.05 18.17 -9.93
N LEU A 178 -1.95 18.06 -8.94
CA LEU A 178 -1.90 16.99 -7.95
C LEU A 178 -2.47 15.70 -8.55
N VAL A 179 -1.69 14.63 -8.54
CA VAL A 179 -2.09 13.31 -9.01
C VAL A 179 -2.13 12.34 -7.84
N PHE A 180 -3.33 11.83 -7.54
CA PHE A 180 -3.54 10.75 -6.60
C PHE A 180 -3.39 9.42 -7.34
N SER A 181 -2.30 8.69 -7.10
CA SER A 181 -2.07 7.38 -7.70
C SER A 181 -2.35 6.28 -6.68
N PHE A 182 -3.32 5.42 -6.97
CA PHE A 182 -3.65 4.25 -6.16
C PHE A 182 -3.20 2.98 -6.88
N HIS A 183 -2.97 1.90 -6.13
CA HIS A 183 -2.77 0.61 -6.77
C HIS A 183 -4.06 0.19 -7.48
N GLY A 184 -3.97 -0.22 -8.74
CA GLY A 184 -5.12 -0.75 -9.46
C GLY A 184 -5.59 -2.09 -8.90
N ILE A 185 -6.86 -2.40 -9.13
CA ILE A 185 -7.39 -3.77 -9.03
C ILE A 185 -8.04 -4.13 -10.37
N PRO A 186 -8.20 -5.43 -10.69
CA PRO A 186 -8.95 -5.84 -11.86
C PRO A 186 -10.37 -5.28 -11.85
N LYS A 187 -10.82 -4.75 -12.99
CA LYS A 187 -12.16 -4.17 -13.13
C LYS A 187 -13.26 -5.15 -12.70
N ALA A 188 -13.10 -6.43 -13.00
CA ALA A 188 -14.05 -7.47 -12.61
C ALA A 188 -14.22 -7.59 -11.07
N GLN A 189 -13.18 -7.30 -10.27
CA GLN A 189 -13.31 -7.27 -8.81
C GLN A 189 -14.17 -6.08 -8.36
N ALA A 190 -13.92 -4.91 -8.92
CA ALA A 190 -14.73 -3.72 -8.66
C ALA A 190 -16.20 -3.92 -9.08
N ASP A 191 -16.44 -4.47 -10.26
CA ASP A 191 -17.77 -4.78 -10.77
C ASP A 191 -18.50 -5.83 -9.92
N SER A 192 -17.76 -6.66 -9.19
CA SER A 192 -18.30 -7.65 -8.23
C SER A 192 -18.60 -7.07 -6.84
N GLY A 193 -18.45 -5.75 -6.66
CA GLY A 193 -18.86 -5.05 -5.45
C GLY A 193 -17.71 -4.72 -4.48
N ASP A 194 -16.43 -4.84 -4.89
CA ASP A 194 -15.31 -4.37 -4.07
C ASP A 194 -15.40 -2.83 -3.90
N PRO A 195 -15.46 -2.30 -2.66
CA PRO A 195 -15.68 -0.87 -2.42
C PRO A 195 -14.45 -0.02 -2.74
N TYR A 196 -13.32 -0.62 -3.05
CA TYR A 196 -12.03 0.05 -3.23
C TYR A 196 -12.05 1.27 -4.15
N PRO A 197 -12.65 1.23 -5.37
CA PRO A 197 -12.66 2.39 -6.26
C PRO A 197 -13.36 3.61 -5.65
N LEU A 198 -14.49 3.37 -4.98
CA LEU A 198 -15.25 4.42 -4.31
C LEU A 198 -14.46 5.00 -3.14
N GLN A 199 -13.79 4.16 -2.35
CA GLN A 199 -12.98 4.60 -1.22
C GLN A 199 -11.74 5.38 -1.66
N CYS A 200 -11.10 5.00 -2.77
CA CYS A 200 -10.02 5.76 -3.40
C CYS A 200 -10.50 7.16 -3.82
N GLN A 201 -11.64 7.23 -4.52
CA GLN A 201 -12.24 8.49 -4.94
C GLN A 201 -12.61 9.37 -3.74
N THR A 202 -13.16 8.80 -2.68
CA THR A 202 -13.52 9.51 -1.45
C THR A 202 -12.29 10.10 -0.77
N THR A 203 -11.21 9.30 -0.59
CA THR A 203 -9.94 9.79 -0.02
C THR A 203 -9.38 10.96 -0.84
N ALA A 204 -9.28 10.79 -2.18
CA ALA A 204 -8.74 11.82 -3.05
C ALA A 204 -9.57 13.12 -2.98
N SER A 205 -10.89 13.01 -2.98
CA SER A 205 -11.81 14.15 -2.89
C SER A 205 -11.70 14.88 -1.54
N LEU A 206 -11.61 14.13 -0.43
CA LEU A 206 -11.46 14.72 0.90
C LEU A 206 -10.11 15.44 1.07
N VAL A 207 -9.02 14.86 0.57
CA VAL A 207 -7.70 15.53 0.59
C VAL A 207 -7.72 16.78 -0.29
N ALA A 208 -8.28 16.72 -1.50
CA ALA A 208 -8.40 17.86 -2.39
C ALA A 208 -9.25 18.99 -1.75
N THR A 209 -10.35 18.64 -1.08
CA THR A 209 -11.19 19.58 -0.32
C THR A 209 -10.40 20.21 0.83
N ARG A 210 -9.65 19.43 1.60
CA ARG A 210 -8.81 19.93 2.70
C ARG A 210 -7.71 20.87 2.22
N LEU A 211 -7.22 20.68 0.98
CA LEU A 211 -6.24 21.54 0.32
C LEU A 211 -6.88 22.72 -0.44
N ASN A 212 -8.21 22.88 -0.42
CA ASN A 212 -8.96 23.87 -1.18
C ASN A 212 -8.65 23.83 -2.69
N LEU A 213 -8.42 22.64 -3.25
CA LEU A 213 -8.11 22.50 -4.67
C LEU A 213 -9.39 22.43 -5.53
N PRO A 214 -9.51 23.25 -6.56
CA PRO A 214 -10.60 23.15 -7.54
C PRO A 214 -10.45 21.84 -8.36
N LYS A 215 -11.55 21.40 -8.99
CA LYS A 215 -11.65 20.09 -9.65
C LYS A 215 -10.61 19.87 -10.75
N ASP A 216 -10.24 20.91 -11.45
CA ASP A 216 -9.26 20.90 -12.53
C ASP A 216 -7.80 20.87 -12.07
N ARG A 217 -7.54 21.00 -10.76
CA ARG A 217 -6.18 21.01 -10.20
C ARG A 217 -5.71 19.67 -9.66
N TRP A 218 -6.55 18.66 -9.68
CA TRP A 218 -6.20 17.31 -9.24
C TRP A 218 -6.85 16.23 -10.11
N MET A 219 -6.30 15.04 -10.07
CA MET A 219 -6.85 13.86 -10.72
C MET A 219 -6.52 12.61 -9.92
N LEU A 220 -7.29 11.54 -10.20
CA LEU A 220 -7.06 10.20 -9.63
C LEU A 220 -6.65 9.26 -10.76
N THR A 221 -5.65 8.42 -10.51
CA THR A 221 -5.14 7.42 -11.44
C THR A 221 -4.86 6.10 -10.71
N PHE A 222 -4.71 5.01 -11.48
CA PHE A 222 -4.41 3.68 -10.95
C PHE A 222 -3.12 3.12 -11.57
N GLN A 223 -2.20 2.64 -10.71
CA GLN A 223 -0.89 2.08 -11.06
C GLN A 223 -0.87 0.55 -11.00
N SER A 224 0.23 -0.05 -11.41
CA SER A 224 0.63 -1.46 -11.13
C SER A 224 -0.22 -2.52 -11.82
N ARG A 225 -0.84 -2.21 -12.96
CA ARG A 225 -1.56 -3.24 -13.74
C ARG A 225 -0.64 -4.33 -14.24
N PHE A 226 -1.12 -5.56 -14.30
CA PHE A 226 -0.41 -6.66 -14.93
C PHE A 226 -1.36 -7.68 -15.60
N GLY A 227 -0.82 -8.44 -16.55
CA GLY A 227 -1.58 -9.44 -17.29
C GLY A 227 -2.57 -8.84 -18.29
N PRO A 228 -3.41 -9.68 -18.92
CA PRO A 228 -4.31 -9.27 -20.00
C PRO A 228 -5.68 -8.75 -19.52
N ALA A 229 -5.98 -8.85 -18.22
CA ALA A 229 -7.26 -8.41 -17.68
C ALA A 229 -7.38 -6.87 -17.75
N GLU A 230 -8.60 -6.37 -17.82
CA GLU A 230 -8.90 -4.96 -17.68
C GLU A 230 -8.79 -4.56 -16.20
N TRP A 231 -8.11 -3.45 -15.93
CA TRP A 231 -7.90 -2.89 -14.61
C TRP A 231 -8.62 -1.55 -14.47
N LEU A 232 -8.73 -1.04 -13.25
CA LEU A 232 -9.28 0.29 -13.00
C LEU A 232 -8.49 1.36 -13.78
N THR A 233 -9.22 2.30 -14.35
CA THR A 233 -8.69 3.43 -15.14
C THR A 233 -9.01 4.78 -14.47
N PRO A 234 -8.31 5.87 -14.84
CA PRO A 234 -7.21 5.97 -15.82
C PRO A 234 -5.88 5.38 -15.28
N TYR A 235 -5.07 4.82 -16.18
CA TYR A 235 -3.77 4.26 -15.82
C TYR A 235 -2.72 5.34 -15.59
N THR A 236 -1.95 5.24 -14.51
CA THR A 236 -0.96 6.27 -14.12
C THR A 236 0.11 6.47 -15.19
N ASP A 237 0.70 5.41 -15.72
CA ASP A 237 1.74 5.46 -16.75
C ASP A 237 1.26 6.12 -18.06
N ILE A 238 0.06 5.77 -18.52
CA ILE A 238 -0.55 6.36 -19.71
C ILE A 238 -0.87 7.84 -19.46
N THR A 239 -1.42 8.15 -18.30
CA THR A 239 -1.74 9.53 -17.91
C THR A 239 -0.48 10.40 -17.87
N MET A 240 0.61 9.91 -17.23
CA MET A 240 1.87 10.66 -17.16
C MET A 240 2.46 10.95 -18.54
N GLY A 241 2.36 10.00 -19.49
CA GLY A 241 2.80 10.22 -20.86
C GLY A 241 1.96 11.22 -21.65
N ALA A 242 0.68 11.41 -21.28
CA ALA A 242 -0.24 12.27 -21.99
C ALA A 242 -0.37 13.70 -21.42
N LEU A 243 0.02 13.94 -20.17
CA LEU A 243 -0.15 15.23 -19.50
C LEU A 243 0.61 16.38 -20.16
N PRO A 244 1.88 16.22 -20.64
CA PRO A 244 2.59 17.33 -21.29
C PRO A 244 1.90 17.82 -22.55
N ASP A 245 1.32 16.95 -23.36
CA ASP A 245 0.56 17.33 -24.57
C ASP A 245 -0.73 18.11 -24.23
N GLN A 246 -1.19 18.02 -22.98
CA GLN A 246 -2.32 18.79 -22.44
C GLN A 246 -1.89 20.12 -21.80
N GLY A 247 -0.60 20.50 -21.92
CA GLY A 247 -0.04 21.70 -21.31
C GLY A 247 0.25 21.57 -19.81
N ILE A 248 0.30 20.35 -19.26
CA ILE A 248 0.58 20.09 -17.86
C ILE A 248 2.03 19.61 -17.73
N HIS A 249 2.95 20.53 -17.44
CA HIS A 249 4.39 20.27 -17.36
C HIS A 249 4.92 20.14 -15.92
N ASP A 250 4.06 20.31 -14.90
CA ASP A 250 4.41 20.24 -13.50
C ASP A 250 3.39 19.38 -12.74
N VAL A 251 3.88 18.27 -12.17
CA VAL A 251 3.02 17.34 -11.43
C VAL A 251 3.59 17.04 -10.04
N LEU A 252 2.68 16.87 -9.09
CA LEU A 252 2.97 16.40 -7.76
C LEU A 252 2.15 15.13 -7.52
N VAL A 253 2.83 14.01 -7.28
CA VAL A 253 2.20 12.70 -7.16
C VAL A 253 2.22 12.23 -5.73
N VAL A 254 1.08 11.79 -5.23
CA VAL A 254 0.89 11.17 -3.90
C VAL A 254 0.17 9.83 -4.06
N CYS A 255 0.54 8.86 -3.22
CA CYS A 255 0.00 7.49 -3.26
C CYS A 255 -0.77 7.17 -1.97
N PRO A 256 -2.04 7.62 -1.81
CA PRO A 256 -2.74 7.48 -0.52
C PRO A 256 -3.09 6.03 -0.14
N GLY A 257 -3.15 5.11 -1.09
CA GLY A 257 -3.36 3.69 -0.80
C GLY A 257 -2.20 3.00 -0.09
N PHE A 258 -1.05 3.69 0.04
CA PHE A 258 0.17 3.14 0.63
C PHE A 258 0.52 3.88 1.92
N SER A 259 0.35 3.22 3.04
CA SER A 259 0.73 3.76 4.37
C SER A 259 2.24 3.95 4.51
N VAL A 260 3.03 3.11 3.85
CA VAL A 260 4.50 3.15 3.84
C VAL A 260 5.04 3.00 2.43
N ASP A 261 6.20 3.59 2.17
CA ASP A 261 6.90 3.44 0.90
C ASP A 261 7.29 1.97 0.65
N CYS A 262 7.15 1.55 -0.59
CA CYS A 262 7.41 0.19 -1.06
C CYS A 262 7.99 0.20 -2.48
N LEU A 263 8.08 -0.97 -3.11
CA LEU A 263 8.56 -1.08 -4.48
C LEU A 263 7.72 -0.25 -5.44
N GLU A 264 6.40 -0.32 -5.29
CA GLU A 264 5.40 0.33 -6.14
C GLU A 264 5.46 1.86 -6.04
N THR A 265 5.75 2.41 -4.88
CA THR A 265 5.85 3.87 -4.71
C THR A 265 7.21 4.41 -5.10
N ILE A 266 8.29 3.68 -4.84
CA ILE A 266 9.65 4.16 -5.10
C ILE A 266 10.09 3.84 -6.54
N GLU A 267 10.01 2.59 -6.98
CA GLU A 267 10.47 2.22 -8.31
C GLU A 267 9.47 2.62 -9.37
N GLU A 268 8.20 2.26 -9.20
CA GLU A 268 7.20 2.50 -10.24
C GLU A 268 6.78 3.98 -10.33
N ILE A 269 6.47 4.65 -9.20
CA ILE A 269 6.03 6.05 -9.24
C ILE A 269 7.20 7.01 -9.28
N LYS A 270 8.07 6.98 -8.26
CA LYS A 270 9.11 7.99 -8.12
C LYS A 270 10.17 7.92 -9.21
N ILE A 271 10.41 6.75 -9.82
CA ILE A 271 11.42 6.56 -10.86
C ILE A 271 10.77 6.38 -12.23
N LEU A 272 10.05 5.27 -12.46
CA LEU A 272 9.52 4.94 -13.78
C LEU A 272 8.51 5.98 -14.30
N ASN A 273 7.51 6.33 -13.52
CA ASN A 273 6.49 7.31 -13.94
C ASN A 273 7.06 8.73 -14.09
N ARG A 274 8.06 9.10 -13.27
CA ARG A 274 8.82 10.33 -13.48
C ARG A 274 9.52 10.32 -14.84
N ASP A 275 10.21 9.24 -15.16
CA ASP A 275 10.97 9.15 -16.41
C ASP A 275 10.03 9.16 -17.63
N ILE A 276 8.85 8.51 -17.56
CA ILE A 276 7.80 8.59 -18.58
C ILE A 276 7.33 10.04 -18.76
N PHE A 277 7.02 10.74 -17.67
CA PHE A 277 6.54 12.12 -17.72
C PHE A 277 7.57 13.10 -18.32
N LEU A 278 8.83 12.99 -17.87
CA LEU A 278 9.90 13.86 -18.37
C LEU A 278 10.21 13.55 -19.84
N ALA A 279 10.24 12.29 -20.25
CA ALA A 279 10.44 11.88 -21.65
C ALA A 279 9.34 12.37 -22.59
N ALA A 280 8.12 12.54 -22.07
CA ALA A 280 6.98 13.10 -22.82
C ALA A 280 6.99 14.66 -22.90
N GLY A 281 7.97 15.34 -22.31
CA GLY A 281 8.07 16.81 -22.31
C GLY A 281 7.60 17.49 -21.04
N GLY A 282 7.37 16.72 -19.95
CA GLY A 282 7.15 17.28 -18.63
C GLY A 282 8.42 17.94 -18.08
N GLU A 283 8.27 18.96 -17.25
CA GLU A 283 9.40 19.74 -16.70
C GLU A 283 9.72 19.41 -15.26
N ARG A 284 8.69 19.20 -14.42
CA ARG A 284 8.87 18.95 -12.98
C ARG A 284 7.95 17.84 -12.49
N PHE A 285 8.55 16.77 -12.01
CA PHE A 285 7.85 15.67 -11.35
C PHE A 285 8.28 15.58 -9.88
N THR A 286 7.34 15.71 -8.98
CA THR A 286 7.60 15.59 -7.54
C THR A 286 6.77 14.44 -6.96
N TYR A 287 7.45 13.49 -6.32
CA TYR A 287 6.82 12.43 -5.54
C TYR A 287 6.76 12.83 -4.06
N VAL A 288 5.57 12.86 -3.49
CA VAL A 288 5.34 12.99 -2.06
C VAL A 288 5.40 11.61 -1.43
N LYS A 289 6.35 11.40 -0.52
CA LYS A 289 6.51 10.11 0.16
C LYS A 289 5.22 9.71 0.88
N ALA A 290 4.97 8.41 0.98
CA ALA A 290 3.95 7.88 1.87
C ALA A 290 4.14 8.43 3.29
N LEU A 291 3.12 8.34 4.12
CA LEU A 291 3.20 8.87 5.50
C LEU A 291 4.31 8.20 6.33
N ASN A 292 4.68 6.97 5.99
CA ASN A 292 5.79 6.25 6.59
C ASN A 292 5.71 6.21 8.14
N ALA A 293 6.84 6.27 8.82
CA ALA A 293 6.91 6.37 10.28
C ALA A 293 6.94 7.85 10.74
N SER A 294 6.16 8.74 10.10
CA SER A 294 6.05 10.15 10.52
C SER A 294 5.26 10.30 11.82
N TRP A 295 5.39 11.45 12.46
CA TRP A 295 4.56 11.78 13.64
C TRP A 295 3.08 11.91 13.28
N ASP A 296 2.78 12.51 12.13
CA ASP A 296 1.40 12.66 11.67
C ASP A 296 0.74 11.28 11.49
N HIS A 297 1.44 10.32 10.85
CA HIS A 297 0.95 8.93 10.71
C HIS A 297 0.83 8.21 12.05
N THR A 298 1.80 8.38 12.94
CA THR A 298 1.77 7.77 14.27
C THR A 298 0.53 8.21 15.05
N ASN A 299 0.21 9.51 15.01
CA ASN A 299 -0.99 10.05 15.66
C ASN A 299 -2.28 9.47 15.06
N VAL A 300 -2.35 9.30 13.73
CA VAL A 300 -3.48 8.63 13.06
C VAL A 300 -3.67 7.21 13.61
N ILE A 301 -2.57 6.43 13.70
CA ILE A 301 -2.63 5.06 14.21
C ILE A 301 -3.10 5.03 15.68
N LEU A 302 -2.59 5.92 16.52
CA LEU A 302 -3.03 6.05 17.91
C LEU A 302 -4.51 6.40 18.03
N ASP A 303 -4.98 7.34 17.22
CA ASP A 303 -6.38 7.77 17.19
C ASP A 303 -7.32 6.61 16.82
N ILE A 304 -6.91 5.79 15.86
CA ILE A 304 -7.64 4.59 15.46
C ILE A 304 -7.67 3.58 16.62
N ILE A 305 -6.53 3.27 17.23
CA ILE A 305 -6.40 2.30 18.33
C ILE A 305 -7.24 2.74 19.54
N ASN A 306 -7.23 4.02 19.89
CA ASN A 306 -7.96 4.56 21.03
C ASN A 306 -9.48 4.36 20.94
N LYS A 307 -10.05 4.22 19.74
CA LYS A 307 -11.49 3.91 19.55
C LYS A 307 -11.85 2.50 20.04
N TYR A 308 -10.89 1.58 20.04
CA TYR A 308 -11.07 0.19 20.46
C TYR A 308 -10.62 -0.08 21.90
N GLN A 309 -10.06 0.91 22.59
CA GLN A 309 -9.64 0.77 24.00
C GLN A 309 -10.76 1.14 25.00
N LYS A 310 -11.89 1.65 24.51
CA LYS A 310 -13.09 1.95 25.30
C LYS A 310 -14.02 0.73 25.31
#